data_105b67e5cccef8cb6adb5126e7336f03
#
_entry.id   105b67e5cccef8cb6adb5126e7336f03
#
_cell.length_a   1.000
_cell.length_b   1.000
_cell.length_c   1.000
_cell.angle_alpha   90.00
_cell.angle_beta   90.00
_cell.angle_gamma   90.00
#
_symmetry.space_group_name_H-M   'P 1'
#
loop_
_entity.id
_entity.type
_entity.pdbx_description
1 polymer ?
#
loop_
_entity_poly.entity_id
_entity_poly.type
_entity_poly.pdbx_seq_one_letter_code
_entity_poly.pdbx_strand_id
1 'polypeptide(L)'
;MGGKKSIIERIGEALHLIPRIPERHWSSGADGILRRYPDPDDWRDHVELDANAWPQQVERRYSLVPTTCFNCESACGLLAYIDKETGDVSKFEGNPHHPGSRGRNCAKGPATINQINDTERILHPLRRSGPRGSGEWEQITWDEALDDIAGKIRASLATGARDKVTYHVGRPGNEGYTERVLKAWGVDGHNSHTNICSAGARTGYALWHQHDRPSPDHANAKVILLSSSHLETGHYFNPHAQRILEGMMDGAKLIVIDPRLSNTAAMADHWLPTWPGSETVLFLCWARMIMEKGLVDRDFVENQVNWKDWMNAVHPSEDCTYERFLELLLDEYAEYTPEYAAEECRIPVEQVIEVGDVVANAGTQLCTHVWRSAAIGNLGGWQVSRALHFLNVLTGSVGTEGGTAPNSWSKFKPELFDVPPDPDGWNELHFPPEYMLSHYEMSHILPH
;
A
#
# COMPACT_ATOMS: atom_id res chain seq x y z
N MET A 1 -35.64 4.47 -10.05
CA MET A 1 -36.91 4.54 -10.82
C MET A 1 -37.04 3.26 -11.62
N GLY A 2 -37.78 2.28 -11.14
CA GLY A 2 -38.07 1.06 -11.89
C GLY A 2 -38.98 1.41 -13.08
N GLY A 3 -38.39 1.44 -14.27
CA GLY A 3 -39.18 1.62 -15.50
C GLY A 3 -40.19 0.48 -15.64
N LYS A 4 -41.49 0.80 -15.78
CA LYS A 4 -42.48 -0.22 -16.08
C LYS A 4 -42.14 -0.91 -17.38
N LYS A 5 -41.92 -2.24 -17.32
CA LYS A 5 -41.64 -3.07 -18.50
C LYS A 5 -42.71 -2.86 -19.55
N SER A 6 -42.33 -2.75 -20.80
CA SER A 6 -43.23 -2.65 -21.92
C SER A 6 -44.09 -3.91 -22.07
N ILE A 7 -45.24 -3.80 -22.74
CA ILE A 7 -46.12 -4.96 -22.99
C ILE A 7 -45.38 -6.05 -23.80
N ILE A 8 -44.49 -5.64 -24.71
CA ILE A 8 -43.69 -6.55 -25.53
C ILE A 8 -42.68 -7.33 -24.67
N GLU A 9 -42.03 -6.68 -23.70
CA GLU A 9 -41.13 -7.34 -22.76
C GLU A 9 -41.86 -8.33 -21.87
N ARG A 10 -43.05 -7.97 -21.39
CA ARG A 10 -43.91 -8.90 -20.59
C ARG A 10 -44.40 -10.12 -21.38
N ILE A 11 -44.76 -9.92 -22.66
CA ILE A 11 -45.16 -11.02 -23.55
C ILE A 11 -43.97 -11.90 -23.88
N GLY A 12 -42.78 -11.31 -24.17
CA GLY A 12 -41.55 -12.05 -24.45
C GLY A 12 -41.09 -12.88 -23.24
N GLU A 13 -41.20 -12.36 -22.04
CA GLU A 13 -40.90 -13.08 -20.80
C GLU A 13 -41.90 -14.22 -20.55
N ALA A 14 -43.23 -13.98 -20.79
CA ALA A 14 -44.27 -14.98 -20.62
C ALA A 14 -44.13 -16.15 -21.63
N LEU A 15 -43.61 -15.87 -22.80
CA LEU A 15 -43.34 -16.86 -23.84
C LEU A 15 -41.94 -17.49 -23.77
N HIS A 16 -41.18 -17.18 -22.73
CA HIS A 16 -39.78 -17.60 -22.55
C HIS A 16 -38.86 -17.23 -23.75
N LEU A 17 -39.23 -16.21 -24.54
CA LEU A 17 -38.45 -15.69 -25.65
C LEU A 17 -37.43 -14.63 -25.21
N ILE A 18 -37.64 -14.03 -24.04
CA ILE A 18 -36.72 -13.11 -23.38
C ILE A 18 -36.37 -13.71 -22.01
N PRO A 19 -35.09 -13.85 -21.67
CA PRO A 19 -34.66 -14.35 -20.37
C PRO A 19 -35.28 -13.50 -19.25
N ARG A 20 -35.90 -14.13 -18.28
CA ARG A 20 -36.31 -13.47 -17.03
C ARG A 20 -35.01 -13.09 -16.32
N ILE A 21 -34.56 -11.87 -16.50
CA ILE A 21 -33.49 -11.34 -15.65
C ILE A 21 -34.09 -11.17 -14.27
N PRO A 22 -33.62 -11.91 -13.23
CA PRO A 22 -34.09 -11.71 -11.87
C PRO A 22 -34.04 -10.22 -11.53
N GLU A 23 -35.05 -9.70 -10.85
CA GLU A 23 -35.00 -8.33 -10.33
C GLU A 23 -33.84 -8.28 -9.37
N ARG A 24 -32.73 -7.66 -9.82
CA ARG A 24 -31.56 -7.48 -9.00
C ARG A 24 -31.71 -6.19 -8.24
N HIS A 25 -31.62 -6.29 -6.92
CA HIS A 25 -31.70 -5.12 -6.07
C HIS A 25 -30.50 -4.21 -6.34
N TRP A 26 -30.79 -2.94 -6.56
CA TRP A 26 -29.77 -1.91 -6.64
C TRP A 26 -29.64 -1.28 -5.26
N SER A 27 -28.47 -1.40 -4.63
CA SER A 27 -28.15 -0.67 -3.41
C SER A 27 -27.33 0.56 -3.76
N SER A 28 -27.61 1.68 -3.11
CA SER A 28 -26.71 2.82 -3.11
C SER A 28 -25.60 2.55 -2.09
N GLY A 29 -24.34 2.67 -2.51
CA GLY A 29 -23.22 2.74 -1.56
C GLY A 29 -23.26 4.05 -0.77
N ALA A 30 -22.40 4.20 0.23
CA ALA A 30 -22.25 5.42 1.01
C ALA A 30 -21.89 6.66 0.14
N ASP A 31 -21.40 6.42 -1.06
CA ASP A 31 -21.06 7.39 -2.12
C ASP A 31 -22.22 7.70 -3.08
N GLY A 32 -23.44 7.18 -2.82
CA GLY A 32 -24.59 7.37 -3.68
C GLY A 32 -24.57 6.61 -5.01
N ILE A 33 -23.51 5.85 -5.30
CA ILE A 33 -23.39 5.08 -6.54
C ILE A 33 -24.30 3.84 -6.48
N LEU A 34 -25.16 3.69 -7.47
CA LEU A 34 -25.99 2.51 -7.62
C LEU A 34 -25.14 1.29 -7.96
N ARG A 35 -25.23 0.25 -7.13
CA ARG A 35 -24.49 -1.01 -7.29
C ARG A 35 -25.46 -2.18 -7.38
N ARG A 36 -25.05 -3.17 -8.15
CA ARG A 36 -25.82 -4.40 -8.31
C ARG A 36 -25.14 -5.53 -7.55
N TYR A 37 -25.64 -5.83 -6.37
CA TYR A 37 -25.11 -6.87 -5.51
C TYR A 37 -26.22 -7.77 -4.99
N PRO A 38 -25.91 -9.04 -4.65
CA PRO A 38 -26.84 -9.88 -3.90
C PRO A 38 -27.18 -9.23 -2.56
N ASP A 39 -28.45 -9.26 -2.19
CA ASP A 39 -28.86 -8.83 -0.86
C ASP A 39 -28.28 -9.79 0.20
N PRO A 40 -27.76 -9.31 1.35
CA PRO A 40 -27.28 -10.17 2.42
C PRO A 40 -28.29 -11.22 2.90
N ASP A 41 -29.58 -10.91 2.85
CA ASP A 41 -30.65 -11.85 3.23
C ASP A 41 -30.72 -13.04 2.27
N ASP A 42 -30.29 -12.85 1.01
CA ASP A 42 -30.27 -13.91 -0.01
C ASP A 42 -28.96 -14.72 0.00
N TRP A 43 -27.96 -14.37 0.80
CA TRP A 43 -26.65 -15.03 0.76
C TRP A 43 -26.69 -16.52 1.12
N ARG A 44 -27.70 -16.94 1.85
CA ARG A 44 -27.85 -18.36 2.19
C ARG A 44 -28.40 -19.20 1.03
N ASP A 45 -29.08 -18.56 0.09
CA ASP A 45 -29.74 -19.24 -1.03
C ASP A 45 -29.83 -18.34 -2.27
N HIS A 46 -28.68 -17.90 -2.74
CA HIS A 46 -28.57 -17.05 -3.92
C HIS A 46 -28.74 -17.85 -5.20
N VAL A 47 -29.56 -17.34 -6.13
CA VAL A 47 -29.84 -17.98 -7.41
C VAL A 47 -29.29 -17.13 -8.56
N GLU A 48 -28.55 -17.75 -9.45
CA GLU A 48 -28.08 -17.17 -10.71
C GLU A 48 -28.38 -18.09 -11.88
N LEU A 49 -28.49 -17.52 -13.08
CA LEU A 49 -28.50 -18.31 -14.29
C LEU A 49 -27.06 -18.71 -14.65
N ASP A 50 -26.87 -19.99 -14.97
CA ASP A 50 -25.59 -20.50 -15.45
C ASP A 50 -25.26 -19.92 -16.83
N ALA A 51 -24.24 -19.06 -16.89
CA ALA A 51 -23.81 -18.44 -18.13
C ALA A 51 -23.30 -19.47 -19.16
N ASN A 52 -22.77 -20.61 -18.70
CA ASN A 52 -22.28 -21.67 -19.58
C ASN A 52 -23.38 -22.51 -20.21
N ALA A 53 -24.59 -22.45 -19.66
CA ALA A 53 -25.75 -23.18 -20.17
C ALA A 53 -26.51 -22.41 -21.29
N TRP A 54 -26.08 -21.17 -21.61
CA TRP A 54 -26.75 -20.38 -22.66
C TRP A 54 -26.89 -21.15 -23.98
N PRO A 55 -28.07 -21.13 -24.66
CA PRO A 55 -29.27 -20.32 -24.38
C PRO A 55 -30.24 -20.91 -23.37
N GLN A 56 -29.96 -22.05 -22.76
CA GLN A 56 -30.80 -22.65 -21.75
C GLN A 56 -30.75 -21.82 -20.47
N GLN A 57 -31.91 -21.68 -19.82
CA GLN A 57 -32.01 -20.95 -18.55
C GLN A 57 -31.85 -21.96 -17.39
N VAL A 58 -30.62 -22.38 -17.14
CA VAL A 58 -30.29 -23.26 -16.02
C VAL A 58 -30.02 -22.43 -14.79
N GLU A 59 -30.82 -22.60 -13.74
CA GLU A 59 -30.59 -21.97 -12.45
C GLU A 59 -29.50 -22.72 -11.66
N ARG A 60 -28.59 -21.99 -11.06
CA ARG A 60 -27.61 -22.48 -10.09
C ARG A 60 -27.87 -21.82 -8.75
N ARG A 61 -27.77 -22.60 -7.70
CA ARG A 61 -28.01 -22.16 -6.32
C ARG A 61 -26.71 -22.15 -5.54
N TYR A 62 -26.44 -21.03 -4.88
CA TYR A 62 -25.21 -20.81 -4.15
C TYR A 62 -25.47 -20.42 -2.70
N SER A 63 -24.55 -20.80 -1.81
CA SER A 63 -24.33 -20.12 -0.55
C SER A 63 -23.20 -19.10 -0.73
N LEU A 64 -23.45 -17.84 -0.43
CA LEU A 64 -22.45 -16.79 -0.49
C LEU A 64 -21.77 -16.65 0.86
N VAL A 65 -20.46 -16.89 0.89
CA VAL A 65 -19.68 -16.87 2.13
C VAL A 65 -18.71 -15.69 2.07
N PRO A 66 -18.84 -14.72 3.01
CA PRO A 66 -17.89 -13.61 3.11
C PRO A 66 -16.49 -14.14 3.44
N THR A 67 -15.51 -13.66 2.71
CA THR A 67 -14.09 -13.99 2.94
C THR A 67 -13.21 -12.80 2.58
N THR A 68 -11.91 -12.96 2.78
CA THR A 68 -10.90 -11.93 2.50
C THR A 68 -9.91 -12.44 1.48
N CYS A 69 -9.59 -11.59 0.50
CA CYS A 69 -8.54 -11.87 -0.48
C CYS A 69 -7.18 -11.89 0.19
N PHE A 70 -6.39 -12.93 -0.05
CA PHE A 70 -5.05 -13.09 0.51
C PHE A 70 -3.91 -12.69 -0.44
N ASN A 71 -4.22 -12.31 -1.68
CA ASN A 71 -3.20 -12.07 -2.72
C ASN A 71 -2.31 -10.85 -2.46
N CYS A 72 -2.74 -9.92 -1.63
CA CYS A 72 -1.94 -8.77 -1.20
C CYS A 72 -2.53 -8.13 0.07
N GLU A 73 -1.83 -7.14 0.62
CA GLU A 73 -2.20 -6.43 1.85
C GLU A 73 -3.48 -5.59 1.76
N SER A 74 -4.04 -5.39 0.57
CA SER A 74 -5.35 -4.72 0.43
C SER A 74 -6.44 -5.43 1.19
N ALA A 75 -6.29 -6.74 1.42
CA ALA A 75 -7.26 -7.55 2.16
C ALA A 75 -8.70 -7.29 1.71
N CYS A 76 -8.93 -7.18 0.39
CA CYS A 76 -10.24 -6.89 -0.16
C CYS A 76 -11.25 -7.94 0.27
N GLY A 77 -12.45 -7.52 0.66
CA GLY A 77 -13.55 -8.43 0.96
C GLY A 77 -14.05 -9.10 -0.30
N LEU A 78 -14.21 -10.42 -0.24
CA LEU A 78 -14.78 -11.24 -1.30
C LEU A 78 -16.01 -11.98 -0.80
N LEU A 79 -16.84 -12.40 -1.73
CA LEU A 79 -17.91 -13.40 -1.55
C LEU A 79 -17.49 -14.64 -2.31
N ALA A 80 -17.33 -15.75 -1.60
CA ALA A 80 -17.16 -17.08 -2.20
C ALA A 80 -18.54 -17.66 -2.53
N TYR A 81 -18.76 -18.02 -3.77
CA TYR A 81 -19.97 -18.66 -4.26
C TYR A 81 -19.81 -20.17 -4.13
N ILE A 82 -20.39 -20.75 -3.09
CA ILE A 82 -20.36 -22.19 -2.86
C ILE A 82 -21.57 -22.80 -3.56
N ASP A 83 -21.31 -23.64 -4.57
CA ASP A 83 -22.37 -24.37 -5.26
C ASP A 83 -23.03 -25.37 -4.30
N LYS A 84 -24.38 -25.29 -4.19
CA LYS A 84 -25.12 -26.15 -3.25
C LYS A 84 -25.26 -27.60 -3.70
N GLU A 85 -25.05 -27.89 -4.97
CA GLU A 85 -25.12 -29.26 -5.49
C GLU A 85 -23.80 -29.99 -5.26
N THR A 86 -22.66 -29.31 -5.50
CA THR A 86 -21.32 -29.92 -5.41
C THR A 86 -20.60 -29.63 -4.10
N GLY A 87 -20.91 -28.54 -3.44
CA GLY A 87 -20.18 -28.03 -2.28
C GLY A 87 -18.88 -27.28 -2.63
N ASP A 88 -18.59 -27.12 -3.91
CA ASP A 88 -17.36 -26.50 -4.38
C ASP A 88 -17.48 -24.97 -4.47
N VAL A 89 -16.35 -24.31 -4.41
CA VAL A 89 -16.26 -22.87 -4.72
C VAL A 89 -16.31 -22.69 -6.22
N SER A 90 -17.35 -22.04 -6.74
CA SER A 90 -17.52 -21.81 -8.18
C SER A 90 -16.85 -20.54 -8.67
N LYS A 91 -16.89 -19.49 -7.88
CA LYS A 91 -16.28 -18.18 -8.20
C LYS A 91 -16.13 -17.31 -6.96
N PHE A 92 -15.36 -16.20 -7.14
CA PHE A 92 -15.28 -15.11 -6.16
C PHE A 92 -15.71 -13.80 -6.80
N GLU A 93 -16.47 -13.01 -6.05
CA GLU A 93 -16.79 -11.62 -6.40
C GLU A 93 -16.50 -10.70 -5.22
N GLY A 94 -16.48 -9.37 -5.47
CA GLY A 94 -16.24 -8.41 -4.40
C GLY A 94 -17.39 -8.34 -3.41
N ASN A 95 -17.08 -8.29 -2.12
CA ASN A 95 -18.07 -8.10 -1.06
C ASN A 95 -18.44 -6.62 -0.92
N PRO A 96 -19.68 -6.20 -1.23
CA PRO A 96 -20.09 -4.80 -1.14
C PRO A 96 -20.12 -4.25 0.28
N HIS A 97 -20.28 -5.13 1.28
CA HIS A 97 -20.33 -4.74 2.69
C HIS A 97 -18.96 -4.66 3.35
N HIS A 98 -17.89 -4.98 2.62
CA HIS A 98 -16.55 -4.80 3.14
C HIS A 98 -16.17 -3.31 3.14
N PRO A 99 -15.84 -2.69 4.30
CA PRO A 99 -15.70 -1.23 4.42
C PRO A 99 -14.58 -0.66 3.58
N GLY A 100 -13.48 -1.39 3.42
CA GLY A 100 -12.31 -0.94 2.66
C GLY A 100 -12.52 -1.02 1.15
N SER A 101 -12.92 -2.18 0.64
CA SER A 101 -13.01 -2.44 -0.80
C SER A 101 -14.38 -2.16 -1.41
N ARG A 102 -15.45 -2.09 -0.61
CA ARG A 102 -16.82 -1.72 -1.05
C ARG A 102 -17.26 -2.46 -2.31
N GLY A 103 -17.05 -3.78 -2.35
CA GLY A 103 -17.40 -4.63 -3.49
C GLY A 103 -16.44 -4.57 -4.69
N ARG A 104 -15.39 -3.79 -4.63
CA ARG A 104 -14.38 -3.68 -5.70
C ARG A 104 -13.13 -4.45 -5.35
N ASN A 105 -12.53 -5.09 -6.34
CA ASN A 105 -11.28 -5.83 -6.22
C ASN A 105 -10.58 -5.86 -7.59
N CYS A 106 -9.29 -6.08 -7.60
CA CYS A 106 -8.55 -6.30 -8.84
C CYS A 106 -8.75 -7.75 -9.32
N ALA A 107 -8.32 -8.04 -10.53
CA ALA A 107 -8.46 -9.35 -11.16
C ALA A 107 -7.86 -10.52 -10.36
N LYS A 108 -6.88 -10.27 -9.48
CA LYS A 108 -6.27 -11.29 -8.62
C LYS A 108 -7.25 -11.93 -7.64
N GLY A 109 -8.22 -11.15 -7.14
CA GLY A 109 -9.25 -11.66 -6.21
C GLY A 109 -10.07 -12.80 -6.83
N PRO A 110 -10.81 -12.57 -7.91
CA PRO A 110 -11.53 -13.62 -8.63
C PRO A 110 -10.65 -14.75 -9.13
N ALA A 111 -9.43 -14.46 -9.60
CA ALA A 111 -8.47 -15.47 -10.08
C ALA A 111 -8.00 -16.44 -8.98
N THR A 112 -8.29 -16.18 -7.72
CA THR A 112 -8.01 -17.12 -6.61
C THR A 112 -8.62 -18.49 -6.85
N ILE A 113 -9.70 -18.60 -7.60
CA ILE A 113 -10.32 -19.88 -7.96
C ILE A 113 -9.34 -20.81 -8.70
N ASN A 114 -8.45 -20.24 -9.52
CA ASN A 114 -7.44 -21.04 -10.25
C ASN A 114 -6.43 -21.67 -9.29
N GLN A 115 -6.09 -21.00 -8.18
CA GLN A 115 -5.19 -21.55 -7.17
C GLN A 115 -5.84 -22.67 -6.34
N ILE A 116 -7.16 -22.59 -6.12
CA ILE A 116 -7.90 -23.62 -5.38
C ILE A 116 -7.96 -24.90 -6.21
N ASN A 117 -8.21 -24.76 -7.51
CA ASN A 117 -8.43 -25.85 -8.43
C ASN A 117 -7.15 -26.27 -9.19
N ASP A 118 -5.99 -25.74 -8.80
CA ASP A 118 -4.72 -26.08 -9.43
C ASP A 118 -4.34 -27.53 -9.11
N THR A 119 -4.19 -28.34 -10.16
CA THR A 119 -3.81 -29.76 -10.04
C THR A 119 -2.35 -29.95 -9.62
N GLU A 120 -1.51 -28.93 -9.78
CA GLU A 120 -0.11 -28.94 -9.35
C GLU A 120 0.08 -28.37 -7.91
N ARG A 121 -1.01 -28.05 -7.24
CA ARG A 121 -0.96 -27.53 -5.87
C ARG A 121 -0.31 -28.56 -4.94
N ILE A 122 0.70 -28.11 -4.19
CA ILE A 122 1.39 -28.94 -3.19
C ILE A 122 0.46 -29.14 -1.99
N LEU A 123 0.02 -30.38 -1.75
CA LEU A 123 -0.90 -30.74 -0.67
C LEU A 123 -0.22 -31.43 0.51
N HIS A 124 1.02 -31.89 0.31
CA HIS A 124 1.80 -32.64 1.31
C HIS A 124 3.22 -32.11 1.37
N PRO A 125 3.93 -32.26 2.50
CA PRO A 125 5.34 -31.92 2.58
C PRO A 125 6.17 -32.71 1.56
N LEU A 126 7.16 -32.04 0.97
CA LEU A 126 8.07 -32.64 0.00
C LEU A 126 9.51 -32.54 0.52
N ARG A 127 10.23 -33.65 0.44
CA ARG A 127 11.67 -33.71 0.69
C ARG A 127 12.41 -33.87 -0.62
N ARG A 128 13.47 -33.11 -0.83
CA ARG A 128 14.31 -33.28 -2.01
C ARG A 128 15.02 -34.60 -1.96
N SER A 129 14.86 -35.43 -3.00
CA SER A 129 15.47 -36.77 -3.15
C SER A 129 16.71 -36.74 -4.04
N GLY A 130 16.85 -35.74 -4.93
CA GLY A 130 17.98 -35.60 -5.83
C GLY A 130 18.96 -34.49 -5.44
N PRO A 131 19.99 -34.22 -6.25
CA PRO A 131 20.92 -33.13 -6.08
C PRO A 131 20.19 -31.76 -6.06
N ARG A 132 20.80 -30.76 -5.41
CA ARG A 132 20.23 -29.42 -5.39
C ARG A 132 20.06 -28.88 -6.81
N GLY A 133 18.85 -28.48 -7.16
CA GLY A 133 18.49 -27.98 -8.50
C GLY A 133 17.99 -29.04 -9.48
N SER A 134 17.98 -30.34 -9.13
CA SER A 134 17.45 -31.39 -10.01
C SER A 134 15.93 -31.35 -10.19
N GLY A 135 15.20 -30.77 -9.24
CA GLY A 135 13.74 -30.79 -9.25
C GLY A 135 13.14 -32.14 -8.79
N GLU A 136 13.95 -33.04 -8.25
CA GLU A 136 13.51 -34.33 -7.77
C GLU A 136 13.05 -34.26 -6.31
N TRP A 137 11.80 -34.65 -6.07
CA TRP A 137 11.15 -34.55 -4.77
C TRP A 137 10.41 -35.85 -4.44
N GLU A 138 10.38 -36.21 -3.16
CA GLU A 138 9.55 -37.27 -2.61
C GLU A 138 8.56 -36.69 -1.59
N GLN A 139 7.35 -37.20 -1.60
CA GLN A 139 6.35 -36.88 -0.59
C GLN A 139 6.71 -37.55 0.73
N ILE A 140 6.65 -36.78 1.82
CA ILE A 140 6.86 -37.29 3.19
C ILE A 140 5.65 -36.90 4.06
N THR A 141 5.58 -37.48 5.24
CA THR A 141 4.56 -37.12 6.23
C THR A 141 4.89 -35.78 6.89
N TRP A 142 3.88 -35.15 7.52
CA TRP A 142 4.07 -33.96 8.31
C TRP A 142 5.00 -34.21 9.51
N ASP A 143 4.87 -35.36 10.18
CA ASP A 143 5.72 -35.69 11.32
C ASP A 143 7.19 -35.81 10.89
N GLU A 144 7.47 -36.50 9.78
CA GLU A 144 8.83 -36.59 9.23
C GLU A 144 9.40 -35.21 8.89
N ALA A 145 8.61 -34.32 8.27
CA ALA A 145 9.05 -32.98 7.92
C ALA A 145 9.36 -32.14 9.17
N LEU A 146 8.45 -32.16 10.15
CA LEU A 146 8.60 -31.40 11.39
C LEU A 146 9.76 -31.91 12.24
N ASP A 147 9.94 -33.21 12.35
CA ASP A 147 11.04 -33.81 13.10
C ASP A 147 12.40 -33.49 12.49
N ASP A 148 12.52 -33.54 11.16
CA ASP A 148 13.77 -33.20 10.46
C ASP A 148 14.12 -31.72 10.66
N ILE A 149 13.16 -30.81 10.46
CA ILE A 149 13.38 -29.37 10.62
C ILE A 149 13.69 -29.03 12.08
N ALA A 150 12.87 -29.50 13.02
CA ALA A 150 13.07 -29.23 14.44
C ALA A 150 14.39 -29.83 14.96
N GLY A 151 14.78 -30.99 14.46
CA GLY A 151 16.07 -31.61 14.77
C GLY A 151 17.26 -30.76 14.37
N LYS A 152 17.25 -30.20 13.17
CA LYS A 152 18.30 -29.31 12.66
C LYS A 152 18.38 -28.01 13.44
N ILE A 153 17.23 -27.37 13.70
CA ILE A 153 17.18 -26.15 14.52
C ILE A 153 17.71 -26.42 15.92
N ARG A 154 17.22 -27.47 16.57
CA ARG A 154 17.66 -27.88 17.93
C ARG A 154 19.16 -28.13 17.99
N ALA A 155 19.73 -28.80 16.98
CA ALA A 155 21.17 -29.05 16.90
C ALA A 155 21.97 -27.74 16.80
N SER A 156 21.51 -26.78 16.01
CA SER A 156 22.13 -25.44 15.90
C SER A 156 22.07 -24.68 17.23
N LEU A 157 20.92 -24.67 17.88
CA LEU A 157 20.74 -23.98 19.17
C LEU A 157 21.61 -24.62 20.28
N ALA A 158 21.67 -25.96 20.32
CA ALA A 158 22.46 -26.70 21.33
C ALA A 158 23.97 -26.47 21.23
N THR A 159 24.47 -26.16 20.03
CA THR A 159 25.89 -25.84 19.79
C THR A 159 26.21 -24.34 19.91
N GLY A 160 25.22 -23.50 20.24
CA GLY A 160 25.34 -22.05 20.28
C GLY A 160 25.40 -21.38 18.89
N ALA A 161 25.28 -22.16 17.82
CA ALA A 161 25.34 -21.66 16.43
C ALA A 161 23.98 -21.07 15.99
N ARG A 162 23.48 -20.08 16.71
CA ARG A 162 22.17 -19.46 16.48
C ARG A 162 22.11 -18.68 15.15
N ASP A 163 23.24 -18.15 14.71
CA ASP A 163 23.45 -17.48 13.44
C ASP A 163 23.20 -18.37 12.20
N LYS A 164 23.21 -19.70 12.38
CA LYS A 164 22.88 -20.66 11.31
C LYS A 164 21.39 -20.85 11.09
N VAL A 165 20.54 -20.31 11.96
CA VAL A 165 19.10 -20.35 11.80
C VAL A 165 18.63 -19.02 11.26
N THR A 166 18.20 -18.98 9.99
CA THR A 166 17.69 -17.78 9.34
C THR A 166 16.22 -17.95 9.00
N TYR A 167 15.43 -17.00 9.43
CA TYR A 167 14.02 -16.89 9.06
C TYR A 167 13.86 -15.77 8.03
N HIS A 168 13.42 -16.12 6.84
CA HIS A 168 13.10 -15.15 5.79
C HIS A 168 11.61 -15.18 5.49
N VAL A 169 10.97 -14.02 5.55
CA VAL A 169 9.56 -13.86 5.27
C VAL A 169 9.35 -12.87 4.13
N GLY A 170 8.40 -13.18 3.26
CA GLY A 170 7.93 -12.24 2.25
C GLY A 170 7.03 -11.18 2.90
N ARG A 171 5.74 -11.32 2.68
CA ARG A 171 4.74 -10.52 3.39
C ARG A 171 4.03 -11.34 4.44
N PRO A 172 3.72 -10.68 5.50
CA PRO A 172 3.28 -11.28 6.73
C PRO A 172 1.83 -11.78 6.72
N GLY A 173 1.60 -12.68 7.62
CA GLY A 173 0.29 -13.15 8.00
C GLY A 173 0.31 -13.65 9.44
N ASN A 174 1.43 -14.19 9.89
CA ASN A 174 1.54 -14.85 11.18
C ASN A 174 2.79 -14.44 11.97
N GLU A 175 3.35 -13.26 11.70
CA GLU A 175 4.63 -12.82 12.30
C GLU A 175 4.59 -12.81 13.81
N GLY A 176 3.49 -12.40 14.41
CA GLY A 176 3.39 -12.34 15.86
C GLY A 176 3.70 -13.66 16.54
N TYR A 177 3.36 -14.78 15.92
CA TYR A 177 3.74 -16.12 16.43
C TYR A 177 5.20 -16.43 16.15
N THR A 178 5.66 -16.16 14.93
CA THR A 178 7.03 -16.49 14.50
C THR A 178 8.06 -15.65 15.25
N GLU A 179 7.85 -14.35 15.36
CA GLU A 179 8.76 -13.45 16.10
C GLU A 179 8.92 -13.90 17.55
N ARG A 180 7.82 -14.31 18.21
CA ARG A 180 7.88 -14.84 19.56
C ARG A 180 8.74 -16.08 19.65
N VAL A 181 8.62 -17.00 18.69
CA VAL A 181 9.42 -18.23 18.65
C VAL A 181 10.89 -17.91 18.41
N LEU A 182 11.19 -17.02 17.47
CA LEU A 182 12.57 -16.61 17.16
C LEU A 182 13.24 -15.96 18.37
N LYS A 183 12.53 -15.07 19.06
CA LYS A 183 13.01 -14.45 20.31
C LYS A 183 13.26 -15.50 21.40
N ALA A 184 12.34 -16.44 21.58
CA ALA A 184 12.51 -17.51 22.57
C ALA A 184 13.74 -18.41 22.26
N TRP A 185 14.08 -18.56 20.99
CA TRP A 185 15.27 -19.32 20.56
C TRP A 185 16.56 -18.48 20.60
N GLY A 186 16.46 -17.18 20.75
CA GLY A 186 17.60 -16.27 20.65
C GLY A 186 18.21 -16.24 19.25
N VAL A 187 17.37 -16.30 18.22
CA VAL A 187 17.77 -16.29 16.82
C VAL A 187 17.62 -14.88 16.26
N ASP A 188 18.69 -14.35 15.67
CA ASP A 188 18.74 -13.03 15.07
C ASP A 188 18.52 -13.04 13.54
N GLY A 189 18.37 -14.20 12.95
CA GLY A 189 18.29 -14.38 11.50
C GLY A 189 16.96 -13.97 10.87
N HIS A 190 16.24 -12.98 11.42
CA HIS A 190 14.99 -12.50 10.83
C HIS A 190 15.28 -11.52 9.70
N ASN A 191 14.88 -11.88 8.49
CA ASN A 191 14.97 -11.03 7.32
C ASN A 191 13.60 -10.95 6.62
N SER A 192 13.18 -9.75 6.31
CA SER A 192 11.93 -9.49 5.61
C SER A 192 12.19 -8.83 4.25
N HIS A 193 11.35 -9.12 3.26
CA HIS A 193 11.40 -8.39 2.00
C HIS A 193 11.19 -6.88 2.18
N THR A 194 10.62 -6.44 3.30
CA THR A 194 10.42 -5.03 3.63
C THR A 194 11.72 -4.24 3.61
N ASN A 195 12.83 -4.87 3.96
CA ASN A 195 14.16 -4.27 3.89
C ASN A 195 14.50 -3.72 2.50
N ILE A 196 14.06 -4.41 1.46
CA ILE A 196 14.29 -4.01 0.06
C ILE A 196 13.07 -3.32 -0.54
N CYS A 197 11.89 -3.50 0.07
CA CYS A 197 10.63 -3.05 -0.49
C CYS A 197 10.26 -1.61 -0.15
N SER A 198 10.41 -1.20 1.09
CA SER A 198 9.86 0.07 1.57
C SER A 198 10.68 0.75 2.66
N ALA A 199 11.83 0.22 3.04
CA ALA A 199 12.64 0.76 4.13
C ALA A 199 13.01 2.24 3.87
N GLY A 200 13.51 2.57 2.68
CA GLY A 200 13.84 3.95 2.32
C GLY A 200 12.66 4.90 2.47
N ALA A 201 11.50 4.55 1.90
CA ALA A 201 10.30 5.39 2.02
C ALA A 201 9.89 5.60 3.48
N ARG A 202 9.89 4.53 4.28
CA ARG A 202 9.53 4.60 5.71
C ARG A 202 10.48 5.49 6.49
N THR A 203 11.77 5.38 6.20
CA THR A 203 12.80 6.19 6.85
C THR A 203 12.59 7.67 6.57
N GLY A 204 12.38 8.05 5.33
CA GLY A 204 12.16 9.46 4.98
C GLY A 204 10.96 10.07 5.72
N TYR A 205 9.87 9.31 5.89
CA TYR A 205 8.74 9.77 6.69
C TYR A 205 9.03 9.75 8.20
N ALA A 206 9.71 8.71 8.70
CA ALA A 206 10.04 8.60 10.11
C ALA A 206 10.94 9.75 10.61
N LEU A 207 11.76 10.32 9.75
CA LEU A 207 12.57 11.51 10.07
C LEU A 207 11.71 12.76 10.30
N TRP A 208 10.45 12.78 9.83
CA TRP A 208 9.52 13.86 10.13
C TRP A 208 8.73 13.63 11.42
N HIS A 209 8.14 12.46 11.57
CA HIS A 209 7.12 12.23 12.62
C HIS A 209 7.29 10.90 13.38
N GLN A 210 8.43 10.22 13.22
CA GLN A 210 8.80 8.97 13.91
C GLN A 210 7.83 7.80 13.67
N HIS A 211 7.01 7.88 12.62
CA HIS A 211 6.05 6.84 12.24
C HIS A 211 6.26 6.41 10.78
N ASP A 212 5.57 5.35 10.41
CA ASP A 212 5.53 4.86 9.03
C ASP A 212 4.84 5.89 8.10
N ARG A 213 4.81 5.55 6.84
CA ARG A 213 4.16 6.31 5.78
C ARG A 213 2.79 6.84 6.21
N PRO A 214 2.48 8.09 5.97
CA PRO A 214 1.18 8.63 6.28
C PRO A 214 0.09 7.98 5.43
N SER A 215 -1.14 8.00 5.93
CA SER A 215 -2.33 7.58 5.19
C SER A 215 -2.83 8.76 4.36
N PRO A 216 -2.85 8.67 3.01
CA PRO A 216 -3.33 9.75 2.15
C PRO A 216 -4.86 9.76 2.07
N ASP A 217 -5.46 10.95 2.13
CA ASP A 217 -6.90 11.14 1.95
C ASP A 217 -7.22 11.61 0.52
N HIS A 218 -7.09 10.69 -0.43
CA HIS A 218 -7.30 10.98 -1.84
C HIS A 218 -8.71 11.47 -2.19
N ALA A 219 -9.72 11.01 -1.45
CA ALA A 219 -11.12 11.29 -1.81
C ALA A 219 -11.52 12.75 -1.55
N ASN A 220 -10.90 13.41 -0.57
CA ASN A 220 -11.21 14.77 -0.18
C ASN A 220 -10.12 15.77 -0.59
N ALA A 221 -9.12 15.31 -1.35
CA ALA A 221 -8.00 16.14 -1.76
C ALA A 221 -8.39 17.18 -2.82
N LYS A 222 -7.72 18.34 -2.78
CA LYS A 222 -7.72 19.31 -3.88
C LYS A 222 -6.65 18.98 -4.91
N VAL A 223 -5.51 18.49 -4.44
CA VAL A 223 -4.39 18.05 -5.28
C VAL A 223 -3.90 16.68 -4.80
N ILE A 224 -3.86 15.72 -5.71
CA ILE A 224 -3.32 14.37 -5.50
C ILE A 224 -1.99 14.28 -6.23
N LEU A 225 -0.89 14.17 -5.50
CA LEU A 225 0.45 14.05 -6.03
C LEU A 225 0.99 12.63 -5.82
N LEU A 226 1.15 11.89 -6.90
CA LEU A 226 1.66 10.53 -6.89
C LEU A 226 3.06 10.47 -7.49
N SER A 227 4.04 9.99 -6.73
CA SER A 227 5.40 9.74 -7.22
C SER A 227 5.68 8.24 -7.26
N SER A 228 6.08 7.73 -8.41
CA SER A 228 6.39 6.30 -8.64
C SER A 228 5.30 5.34 -8.14
N SER A 229 4.04 5.74 -8.24
CA SER A 229 2.91 5.02 -7.65
C SER A 229 1.81 4.79 -8.67
N HIS A 230 1.68 3.54 -9.12
CA HIS A 230 0.69 3.11 -10.09
C HIS A 230 -0.58 2.62 -9.38
N LEU A 231 -1.32 3.52 -8.73
CA LEU A 231 -2.39 3.18 -7.78
C LEU A 231 -3.72 2.85 -8.44
N GLU A 232 -4.01 3.37 -9.62
CA GLU A 232 -5.29 3.15 -10.33
C GLU A 232 -5.54 1.66 -10.64
N THR A 233 -4.51 0.90 -10.95
CA THR A 233 -4.64 -0.54 -11.24
C THR A 233 -4.70 -1.43 -10.00
N GLY A 234 -4.91 -0.87 -8.81
CA GLY A 234 -4.99 -1.62 -7.56
C GLY A 234 -3.65 -2.16 -7.08
N HIS A 235 -2.58 -1.43 -7.31
CA HIS A 235 -1.25 -1.73 -6.80
C HIS A 235 -1.26 -1.74 -5.27
N TYR A 236 -1.18 -2.90 -4.65
CA TYR A 236 -1.24 -3.21 -3.22
C TYR A 236 -2.50 -2.79 -2.47
N PHE A 237 -3.10 -1.68 -2.80
CA PHE A 237 -4.24 -1.15 -2.07
C PHE A 237 -5.30 -0.73 -3.06
N ASN A 238 -6.08 -1.70 -3.54
CA ASN A 238 -7.20 -1.44 -4.42
C ASN A 238 -8.13 -0.29 -3.93
N PRO A 239 -8.34 -0.09 -2.62
CA PRO A 239 -9.07 1.08 -2.12
C PRO A 239 -8.49 2.44 -2.56
N HIS A 240 -7.17 2.55 -2.79
CA HIS A 240 -6.58 3.79 -3.31
C HIS A 240 -7.13 4.17 -4.67
N ALA A 241 -7.26 3.22 -5.59
CA ALA A 241 -7.84 3.47 -6.92
C ALA A 241 -9.23 4.10 -6.80
N GLN A 242 -10.06 3.57 -5.91
CA GLN A 242 -11.40 4.11 -5.68
C GLN A 242 -11.37 5.53 -5.14
N ARG A 243 -10.50 5.80 -4.15
CA ARG A 243 -10.42 7.11 -3.52
C ARG A 243 -9.85 8.16 -4.46
N ILE A 244 -8.88 7.80 -5.30
CA ILE A 244 -8.34 8.70 -6.32
C ILE A 244 -9.45 9.08 -7.32
N LEU A 245 -10.22 8.10 -7.80
CA LEU A 245 -11.33 8.37 -8.71
C LEU A 245 -12.43 9.22 -8.05
N GLU A 246 -12.76 8.96 -6.78
CA GLU A 246 -13.71 9.77 -6.00
C GLU A 246 -13.22 11.23 -5.92
N GLY A 247 -11.95 11.46 -5.56
CA GLY A 247 -11.36 12.81 -5.50
C GLY A 247 -11.34 13.50 -6.87
N MET A 248 -10.97 12.80 -7.93
CA MET A 248 -10.99 13.37 -9.31
C MET A 248 -12.41 13.72 -9.75
N MET A 249 -13.41 12.90 -9.41
CA MET A 249 -14.82 13.21 -9.70
C MET A 249 -15.32 14.43 -8.92
N ASP A 250 -14.74 14.72 -7.77
CA ASP A 250 -15.02 15.91 -6.96
C ASP A 250 -14.14 17.11 -7.34
N GLY A 251 -13.31 16.98 -8.37
CA GLY A 251 -12.53 18.08 -8.96
C GLY A 251 -11.06 18.14 -8.52
N ALA A 252 -10.55 17.15 -7.81
CA ALA A 252 -9.14 17.08 -7.46
C ALA A 252 -8.25 17.01 -8.71
N LYS A 253 -7.13 17.74 -8.69
CA LYS A 253 -6.10 17.67 -9.71
C LYS A 253 -5.17 16.49 -9.43
N LEU A 254 -5.03 15.58 -10.41
CA LEU A 254 -4.13 14.45 -10.34
C LEU A 254 -2.80 14.77 -11.02
N ILE A 255 -1.72 14.74 -10.24
CA ILE A 255 -0.33 14.89 -10.71
C ILE A 255 0.37 13.55 -10.56
N VAL A 256 0.98 13.06 -11.63
CA VAL A 256 1.72 11.78 -11.61
C VAL A 256 3.14 11.99 -12.09
N ILE A 257 4.10 11.63 -11.24
CA ILE A 257 5.53 11.61 -11.54
C ILE A 257 5.93 10.16 -11.74
N ASP A 258 6.14 9.77 -12.99
CA ASP A 258 6.49 8.41 -13.39
C ASP A 258 7.15 8.46 -14.78
N PRO A 259 8.33 7.87 -15.00
CA PRO A 259 8.98 7.84 -16.30
C PRO A 259 8.14 7.11 -17.37
N ARG A 260 7.20 6.29 -16.94
CA ARG A 260 6.28 5.54 -17.80
C ARG A 260 4.89 6.16 -17.79
N LEU A 261 4.32 6.33 -19.00
CA LEU A 261 2.89 6.64 -19.14
C LEU A 261 2.07 5.41 -18.72
N SER A 262 1.88 5.25 -17.40
CA SER A 262 1.05 4.20 -16.82
C SER A 262 -0.43 4.52 -16.98
N ASN A 263 -1.32 3.56 -16.66
CA ASN A 263 -2.77 3.83 -16.64
C ASN A 263 -3.12 4.98 -15.69
N THR A 264 -2.45 5.05 -14.55
CA THR A 264 -2.61 6.17 -13.61
C THR A 264 -2.14 7.48 -14.23
N ALA A 265 -0.97 7.50 -14.87
CA ALA A 265 -0.45 8.68 -15.56
C ALA A 265 -1.31 9.12 -16.75
N ALA A 266 -1.92 8.16 -17.46
CA ALA A 266 -2.82 8.45 -18.58
C ALA A 266 -4.13 9.14 -18.16
N MET A 267 -4.49 9.08 -16.87
CA MET A 267 -5.67 9.76 -16.30
C MET A 267 -5.32 11.09 -15.65
N ALA A 268 -4.03 11.40 -15.49
CA ALA A 268 -3.57 12.57 -14.75
C ALA A 268 -3.84 13.88 -15.52
N ASP A 269 -4.12 14.96 -14.76
CA ASP A 269 -4.11 16.33 -15.31
C ASP A 269 -2.70 16.72 -15.73
N HIS A 270 -1.68 16.28 -14.95
CA HIS A 270 -0.27 16.53 -15.23
C HIS A 270 0.54 15.24 -15.08
N TRP A 271 1.22 14.84 -16.14
CA TRP A 271 2.18 13.74 -16.11
C TRP A 271 3.60 14.28 -16.34
N LEU A 272 4.48 14.00 -15.41
CA LEU A 272 5.89 14.40 -15.44
C LEU A 272 6.77 13.16 -15.59
N PRO A 273 7.31 12.91 -16.80
CA PRO A 273 8.21 11.78 -17.07
C PRO A 273 9.65 12.10 -16.62
N THR A 274 9.84 12.30 -15.32
CA THR A 274 11.14 12.68 -14.75
C THR A 274 12.19 11.62 -14.94
N TRP A 275 13.45 12.03 -15.00
CA TRP A 275 14.57 11.11 -14.96
C TRP A 275 14.62 10.41 -13.61
N PRO A 276 14.67 9.06 -13.56
CA PRO A 276 14.69 8.34 -12.29
C PRO A 276 15.84 8.76 -11.38
N GLY A 277 15.53 9.11 -10.14
CA GLY A 277 16.49 9.57 -9.13
C GLY A 277 16.55 11.09 -8.96
N SER A 278 15.83 11.86 -9.78
CA SER A 278 15.79 13.34 -9.69
C SER A 278 14.58 13.87 -8.92
N GLU A 279 13.71 13.02 -8.40
CA GLU A 279 12.46 13.42 -7.77
C GLU A 279 12.67 14.32 -6.56
N THR A 280 13.75 14.10 -5.80
CA THR A 280 14.10 14.94 -4.64
C THR A 280 14.33 16.39 -5.05
N VAL A 281 15.06 16.62 -6.14
CA VAL A 281 15.35 17.97 -6.66
C VAL A 281 14.04 18.69 -7.02
N LEU A 282 13.13 17.99 -7.69
CA LEU A 282 11.82 18.52 -8.07
C LEU A 282 11.01 18.95 -6.83
N PHE A 283 10.95 18.11 -5.80
CA PHE A 283 10.20 18.42 -4.59
C PHE A 283 10.83 19.56 -3.80
N LEU A 284 12.14 19.65 -3.72
CA LEU A 284 12.82 20.77 -3.08
C LEU A 284 12.64 22.07 -3.86
N CYS A 285 12.62 22.03 -5.20
CA CYS A 285 12.24 23.17 -6.02
C CYS A 285 10.82 23.67 -5.70
N TRP A 286 9.85 22.77 -5.62
CA TRP A 286 8.48 23.13 -5.28
C TRP A 286 8.35 23.63 -3.83
N ALA A 287 9.10 23.05 -2.89
CA ALA A 287 9.19 23.56 -1.52
C ALA A 287 9.70 25.02 -1.49
N ARG A 288 10.75 25.30 -2.25
CA ARG A 288 11.26 26.66 -2.43
C ARG A 288 10.19 27.59 -3.02
N MET A 289 9.50 27.17 -4.08
CA MET A 289 8.41 27.97 -4.70
C MET A 289 7.28 28.28 -3.70
N ILE A 290 6.91 27.34 -2.83
CA ILE A 290 5.92 27.57 -1.76
C ILE A 290 6.41 28.67 -0.81
N MET A 291 7.67 28.63 -0.39
CA MET A 291 8.28 29.62 0.51
C MET A 291 8.39 31.00 -0.16
N GLU A 292 8.91 31.08 -1.40
CA GLU A 292 9.05 32.34 -2.16
C GLU A 292 7.72 33.04 -2.40
N LYS A 293 6.65 32.28 -2.57
CA LYS A 293 5.29 32.81 -2.78
C LYS A 293 4.58 33.20 -1.46
N GLY A 294 5.21 32.93 -0.32
CA GLY A 294 4.59 33.19 1.00
C GLY A 294 3.36 32.29 1.25
N LEU A 295 3.33 31.07 0.67
CA LEU A 295 2.22 30.14 0.79
C LEU A 295 2.47 29.06 1.86
N VAL A 296 3.46 29.27 2.72
CA VAL A 296 3.71 28.40 3.88
C VAL A 296 2.57 28.56 4.89
N ASP A 297 2.01 27.46 5.35
CA ASP A 297 1.07 27.46 6.46
C ASP A 297 1.81 27.80 7.76
N ARG A 298 1.77 29.09 8.12
CA ARG A 298 2.49 29.61 9.28
C ARG A 298 2.04 28.94 10.57
N ASP A 299 0.74 28.79 10.75
CA ASP A 299 0.19 28.25 12.00
C ASP A 299 0.68 26.82 12.23
N PHE A 300 0.68 26.00 11.19
CA PHE A 300 1.19 24.66 11.27
C PHE A 300 2.71 24.61 11.52
N VAL A 301 3.50 25.31 10.70
CA VAL A 301 4.96 25.24 10.78
C VAL A 301 5.47 25.84 12.09
N GLU A 302 4.94 26.98 12.53
CA GLU A 302 5.37 27.64 13.76
C GLU A 302 5.05 26.82 15.01
N ASN A 303 3.92 26.09 15.03
CA ASN A 303 3.42 25.40 16.21
C ASN A 303 3.66 23.89 16.23
N GLN A 304 3.84 23.23 15.06
CA GLN A 304 3.94 21.78 14.97
C GLN A 304 5.31 21.27 14.52
N VAL A 305 6.18 22.17 14.02
CA VAL A 305 7.54 21.82 13.58
C VAL A 305 8.55 22.28 14.61
N ASN A 306 9.55 21.48 14.86
CA ASN A 306 10.66 21.78 15.79
C ASN A 306 11.73 22.70 15.18
N TRP A 307 11.32 23.69 14.43
CA TRP A 307 12.19 24.64 13.75
C TRP A 307 13.17 25.37 14.68
N LYS A 308 12.80 25.60 15.96
CA LYS A 308 13.68 26.22 16.95
C LYS A 308 14.90 25.35 17.27
N ASP A 309 14.72 24.02 17.26
CA ASP A 309 15.83 23.10 17.47
C ASP A 309 16.81 23.19 16.31
N TRP A 310 16.32 23.30 15.07
CA TRP A 310 17.15 23.52 13.89
C TRP A 310 17.89 24.86 13.97
N MET A 311 17.21 25.95 14.32
CA MET A 311 17.85 27.26 14.52
C MET A 311 18.99 27.18 15.54
N ASN A 312 18.74 26.58 16.68
CA ASN A 312 19.74 26.47 17.75
C ASN A 312 20.92 25.56 17.38
N ALA A 313 20.68 24.51 16.59
CA ALA A 313 21.71 23.56 16.21
C ALA A 313 22.56 24.00 15.02
N VAL A 314 21.95 24.60 14.02
CA VAL A 314 22.59 24.92 12.73
C VAL A 314 22.98 26.40 12.67
N HIS A 315 22.18 27.28 13.24
CA HIS A 315 22.38 28.74 13.22
C HIS A 315 22.38 29.36 14.62
N PRO A 316 23.26 28.90 15.55
CA PRO A 316 23.19 29.31 16.96
C PRO A 316 23.53 30.80 17.21
N SER A 317 24.06 31.50 16.22
CA SER A 317 24.35 32.94 16.28
C SER A 317 23.27 33.84 15.72
N GLU A 318 22.22 33.26 15.14
CA GLU A 318 21.11 34.00 14.54
C GLU A 318 19.96 34.21 15.53
N ASP A 319 19.16 35.23 15.30
CA ASP A 319 17.96 35.47 16.10
C ASP A 319 16.94 34.33 15.86
N CYS A 320 16.56 33.64 16.92
CA CYS A 320 15.61 32.52 16.85
C CYS A 320 14.16 33.02 16.71
N THR A 321 13.85 33.67 15.58
CA THR A 321 12.52 34.11 15.18
C THR A 321 12.01 33.29 14.00
N TYR A 322 10.69 33.22 13.85
CA TYR A 322 10.08 32.43 12.75
C TYR A 322 10.43 33.07 11.37
N GLU A 323 10.46 34.38 11.29
CA GLU A 323 10.83 35.09 10.06
C GLU A 323 12.27 34.77 9.66
N ARG A 324 13.20 34.81 10.62
CA ARG A 324 14.60 34.50 10.36
C ARG A 324 14.80 33.05 9.99
N PHE A 325 14.04 32.12 10.61
CA PHE A 325 14.02 30.72 10.24
C PHE A 325 13.64 30.53 8.77
N LEU A 326 12.54 31.17 8.31
CA LEU A 326 12.11 31.02 6.90
C LEU A 326 13.12 31.61 5.92
N GLU A 327 13.75 32.76 6.25
CA GLU A 327 14.82 33.33 5.43
C GLU A 327 16.00 32.36 5.27
N LEU A 328 16.50 31.82 6.38
CA LEU A 328 17.62 30.87 6.37
C LEU A 328 17.27 29.55 5.68
N LEU A 329 16.02 29.09 5.86
CA LEU A 329 15.54 27.90 5.18
C LEU A 329 15.46 28.12 3.66
N LEU A 330 15.03 29.28 3.22
CA LEU A 330 14.99 29.66 1.82
C LEU A 330 16.40 29.75 1.22
N ASP A 331 17.35 30.30 1.98
CA ASP A 331 18.78 30.36 1.59
C ASP A 331 19.37 28.95 1.45
N GLU A 332 19.04 28.04 2.36
CA GLU A 332 19.48 26.61 2.31
C GLU A 332 19.05 25.93 1.01
N TYR A 333 17.86 26.27 0.50
CA TYR A 333 17.32 25.71 -0.75
C TYR A 333 17.52 26.62 -1.97
N ALA A 334 18.43 27.59 -1.92
CA ALA A 334 18.60 28.59 -2.99
C ALA A 334 18.98 27.99 -4.35
N GLU A 335 19.66 26.85 -4.37
CA GLU A 335 20.10 26.19 -5.60
C GLU A 335 18.94 25.47 -6.34
N TYR A 336 17.86 25.11 -5.64
CA TYR A 336 16.77 24.34 -6.23
C TYR A 336 15.79 25.23 -7.02
N THR A 337 16.33 25.84 -8.08
CA THR A 337 15.53 26.68 -9.00
C THR A 337 14.72 25.83 -9.98
N PRO A 338 13.66 26.37 -10.61
CA PRO A 338 12.93 25.66 -11.65
C PRO A 338 13.82 25.21 -12.84
N GLU A 339 14.82 26.02 -13.21
CA GLU A 339 15.76 25.70 -14.28
C GLU A 339 16.64 24.51 -13.89
N TYR A 340 17.18 24.51 -12.66
CA TYR A 340 17.96 23.39 -12.12
C TYR A 340 17.11 22.10 -12.04
N ALA A 341 15.89 22.20 -11.52
CA ALA A 341 14.99 21.05 -11.47
C ALA A 341 14.62 20.54 -12.88
N ALA A 342 14.41 21.41 -13.85
CA ALA A 342 14.13 21.04 -15.23
C ALA A 342 15.31 20.30 -15.87
N GLU A 343 16.54 20.75 -15.62
CA GLU A 343 17.77 20.11 -16.13
C GLU A 343 17.94 18.70 -15.53
N GLU A 344 17.87 18.58 -14.20
CA GLU A 344 18.04 17.29 -13.50
C GLU A 344 16.94 16.30 -13.84
N CYS A 345 15.68 16.77 -13.88
CA CYS A 345 14.52 15.95 -14.17
C CYS A 345 14.32 15.66 -15.66
N ARG A 346 15.01 16.39 -16.53
CA ARG A 346 14.88 16.32 -18.00
C ARG A 346 13.45 16.56 -18.50
N ILE A 347 12.80 17.55 -17.90
CA ILE A 347 11.45 17.98 -18.30
C ILE A 347 11.45 19.48 -18.58
N PRO A 348 10.46 20.01 -19.32
CA PRO A 348 10.38 21.45 -19.60
C PRO A 348 10.26 22.28 -18.30
N VAL A 349 10.98 23.40 -18.25
CA VAL A 349 10.92 24.31 -17.10
C VAL A 349 9.52 24.88 -16.87
N GLU A 350 8.79 25.14 -17.94
CA GLU A 350 7.40 25.60 -17.89
C GLU A 350 6.51 24.60 -17.16
N GLN A 351 6.75 23.30 -17.37
CA GLN A 351 6.01 22.23 -16.67
C GLN A 351 6.38 22.18 -15.19
N VAL A 352 7.66 22.40 -14.84
CA VAL A 352 8.08 22.48 -13.42
C VAL A 352 7.36 23.61 -12.73
N ILE A 353 7.29 24.79 -13.34
CA ILE A 353 6.64 25.97 -12.79
C ILE A 353 5.13 25.78 -12.68
N GLU A 354 4.47 25.36 -13.77
CA GLU A 354 3.02 25.17 -13.83
C GLU A 354 2.55 24.19 -12.75
N VAL A 355 3.20 23.02 -12.64
CA VAL A 355 2.82 22.01 -11.66
C VAL A 355 3.20 22.44 -10.24
N GLY A 356 4.33 23.12 -10.08
CA GLY A 356 4.72 23.72 -8.81
C GLY A 356 3.67 24.72 -8.29
N ASP A 357 3.08 25.48 -9.18
CA ASP A 357 2.00 26.43 -8.83
C ASP A 357 0.72 25.69 -8.39
N VAL A 358 0.38 24.59 -9.04
CA VAL A 358 -0.76 23.75 -8.62
C VAL A 358 -0.52 23.17 -7.22
N VAL A 359 0.68 22.66 -6.97
CA VAL A 359 1.07 22.11 -5.65
C VAL A 359 1.05 23.21 -4.58
N ALA A 360 1.66 24.36 -4.86
CA ALA A 360 1.74 25.47 -3.91
C ALA A 360 0.37 26.02 -3.49
N ASN A 361 -0.61 26.00 -4.40
CA ASN A 361 -1.96 26.47 -4.15
C ASN A 361 -2.93 25.41 -3.63
N ALA A 362 -2.45 24.21 -3.28
CA ALA A 362 -3.29 23.15 -2.72
C ALA A 362 -3.82 23.49 -1.31
N GLY A 363 -3.07 24.31 -0.55
CA GLY A 363 -3.37 24.56 0.86
C GLY A 363 -3.31 23.27 1.67
N THR A 364 -4.15 23.15 2.68
CA THR A 364 -4.20 21.98 3.58
C THR A 364 -4.76 20.71 2.95
N GLN A 365 -5.07 20.71 1.66
CA GLN A 365 -5.64 19.58 0.92
C GLN A 365 -4.68 19.03 -0.15
N LEU A 366 -3.37 19.09 0.11
CA LEU A 366 -2.35 18.42 -0.67
C LEU A 366 -2.22 16.96 -0.19
N CYS A 367 -2.65 16.02 -1.01
CA CYS A 367 -2.52 14.60 -0.72
C CYS A 367 -1.34 14.02 -1.50
N THR A 368 -0.34 13.50 -0.81
CA THR A 368 0.87 12.95 -1.45
C THR A 368 1.02 11.45 -1.21
N HIS A 369 1.60 10.75 -2.18
CA HIS A 369 1.94 9.34 -2.03
C HIS A 369 3.18 9.00 -2.85
N VAL A 370 4.12 8.31 -2.24
CA VAL A 370 5.27 7.70 -2.92
C VAL A 370 5.33 6.21 -2.60
N TRP A 371 5.78 5.44 -3.57
CA TRP A 371 6.01 4.03 -3.36
C TRP A 371 7.41 3.63 -3.84
N ARG A 372 7.75 2.43 -3.72
CA ARG A 372 9.03 1.72 -3.88
C ARG A 372 10.10 2.37 -4.77
N SER A 373 9.86 2.55 -6.07
CA SER A 373 10.93 2.80 -7.05
C SER A 373 11.72 4.06 -6.76
N ALA A 374 11.07 5.20 -6.60
CA ALA A 374 11.75 6.46 -6.32
C ALA A 374 12.39 6.47 -4.93
N ALA A 375 11.73 5.88 -3.93
CA ALA A 375 12.18 5.96 -2.55
C ALA A 375 13.13 4.83 -2.12
N ILE A 376 13.40 3.83 -2.98
CA ILE A 376 14.25 2.69 -2.63
C ILE A 376 15.23 2.34 -3.75
N GLY A 377 14.81 2.47 -5.01
CA GLY A 377 15.60 2.05 -6.17
C GLY A 377 16.86 2.87 -6.43
N ASN A 378 17.01 3.99 -5.74
CA ASN A 378 18.11 4.93 -5.91
C ASN A 378 18.96 5.05 -4.64
N LEU A 379 20.21 5.37 -4.81
CA LEU A 379 21.08 5.81 -3.74
C LEU A 379 20.47 7.04 -3.08
N GLY A 380 20.29 7.01 -1.76
CA GLY A 380 19.61 8.09 -1.03
C GLY A 380 18.12 8.23 -1.28
N GLY A 381 17.44 7.20 -1.82
CA GLY A 381 16.00 7.26 -2.15
C GLY A 381 15.08 7.61 -0.98
N TRP A 382 15.51 7.43 0.27
CA TRP A 382 14.79 7.91 1.46
C TRP A 382 14.57 9.44 1.45
N GLN A 383 15.44 10.20 0.78
CA GLN A 383 15.29 11.65 0.63
C GLN A 383 14.07 12.01 -0.21
N VAL A 384 13.69 11.16 -1.17
CA VAL A 384 12.49 11.38 -2.00
C VAL A 384 11.23 11.44 -1.14
N SER A 385 11.02 10.49 -0.25
CA SER A 385 9.85 10.52 0.64
C SER A 385 9.94 11.65 1.68
N ARG A 386 11.15 11.98 2.15
CA ARG A 386 11.37 13.11 3.03
C ARG A 386 11.03 14.44 2.37
N ALA A 387 11.53 14.68 1.15
CA ALA A 387 11.27 15.91 0.40
C ALA A 387 9.80 16.00 -0.04
N LEU A 388 9.17 14.88 -0.41
CA LEU A 388 7.75 14.84 -0.73
C LEU A 388 6.89 15.24 0.47
N HIS A 389 7.19 14.71 1.66
CA HIS A 389 6.44 15.05 2.87
C HIS A 389 6.71 16.49 3.33
N PHE A 390 7.86 17.05 2.98
CA PHE A 390 8.17 18.46 3.24
C PHE A 390 7.13 19.40 2.58
N LEU A 391 6.63 19.05 1.39
CA LEU A 391 5.53 19.78 0.75
C LEU A 391 4.27 19.79 1.62
N ASN A 392 3.93 18.63 2.23
CA ASN A 392 2.79 18.56 3.15
C ASN A 392 3.01 19.40 4.41
N VAL A 393 4.22 19.42 4.94
CA VAL A 393 4.58 20.23 6.12
C VAL A 393 4.45 21.72 5.81
N LEU A 394 5.00 22.16 4.67
CA LEU A 394 4.93 23.58 4.28
C LEU A 394 3.49 24.05 4.01
N THR A 395 2.66 23.20 3.42
CA THR A 395 1.25 23.52 3.12
C THR A 395 0.29 23.28 4.29
N GLY A 396 0.77 22.77 5.43
CA GLY A 396 -0.07 22.38 6.57
C GLY A 396 -0.97 21.18 6.29
N SER A 397 -0.68 20.37 5.26
CA SER A 397 -1.52 19.24 4.82
C SER A 397 -1.27 17.96 5.64
N VAL A 398 -0.95 18.08 6.92
CA VAL A 398 -0.68 16.96 7.83
C VAL A 398 -1.77 16.89 8.89
N GLY A 399 -2.47 15.76 8.94
CA GLY A 399 -3.59 15.56 9.86
C GLY A 399 -4.88 16.26 9.44
N THR A 400 -4.97 16.70 8.20
CA THR A 400 -6.11 17.45 7.64
C THR A 400 -6.95 16.60 6.70
N GLU A 401 -8.22 16.97 6.52
CA GLU A 401 -9.07 16.39 5.48
C GLU A 401 -8.51 16.76 4.10
N GLY A 402 -8.39 15.77 3.22
CA GLY A 402 -7.78 15.93 1.90
C GLY A 402 -6.26 16.02 1.89
N GLY A 403 -5.61 15.93 3.06
CA GLY A 403 -4.16 15.87 3.20
C GLY A 403 -3.63 14.47 3.49
N THR A 404 -2.65 14.38 4.38
CA THR A 404 -2.09 13.11 4.86
C THR A 404 -2.24 13.00 6.37
N ALA A 405 -2.55 11.81 6.87
CA ALA A 405 -2.63 11.56 8.31
C ALA A 405 -1.48 10.65 8.76
N PRO A 406 -0.75 11.00 9.84
CA PRO A 406 0.25 10.12 10.43
C PRO A 406 -0.35 8.75 10.72
N ASN A 407 0.36 7.68 10.34
CA ASN A 407 -0.12 6.33 10.53
C ASN A 407 0.45 5.73 11.82
N SER A 408 -0.40 5.11 12.62
CA SER A 408 0.03 4.43 13.83
C SER A 408 0.25 2.93 13.57
N TRP A 409 1.40 2.39 13.95
CA TRP A 409 1.70 0.97 13.92
C TRP A 409 0.85 0.14 14.89
N SER A 410 0.34 0.75 15.94
CA SER A 410 -0.24 0.05 17.08
C SER A 410 -1.75 0.06 17.12
N LYS A 411 -2.41 0.05 15.98
CA LYS A 411 -3.90 0.11 15.92
C LYS A 411 -4.59 -1.06 16.62
N PHE A 412 -3.92 -2.21 16.65
CA PHE A 412 -4.40 -3.39 17.35
C PHE A 412 -3.25 -4.00 18.12
N LYS A 413 -3.28 -3.89 19.42
CA LYS A 413 -2.45 -4.67 20.36
C LYS A 413 -3.36 -5.55 21.23
N PRO A 414 -3.93 -6.63 20.74
CA PRO A 414 -4.18 -7.71 21.65
C PRO A 414 -2.81 -8.39 21.82
N GLU A 415 -2.12 -8.08 22.90
CA GLU A 415 -1.08 -8.97 23.39
C GLU A 415 -1.80 -10.25 23.84
N LEU A 416 -2.01 -11.14 22.87
CA LEU A 416 -2.63 -12.45 23.14
C LEU A 416 -1.75 -13.31 24.03
N PHE A 417 -0.47 -12.98 24.15
CA PHE A 417 0.54 -13.73 24.91
C PHE A 417 1.62 -12.79 25.43
N ASP A 418 2.17 -13.13 26.58
CA ASP A 418 3.41 -12.51 27.05
C ASP A 418 4.54 -12.86 26.08
N VAL A 419 5.27 -11.87 25.63
CA VAL A 419 6.47 -12.08 24.81
C VAL A 419 7.55 -12.63 25.73
N PRO A 420 8.22 -13.74 25.40
CA PRO A 420 9.35 -14.22 26.18
C PRO A 420 10.43 -13.14 26.27
N PRO A 421 11.17 -13.04 27.36
CA PRO A 421 12.29 -12.12 27.47
C PRO A 421 13.34 -12.45 26.41
N ASP A 422 14.06 -11.45 25.95
CA ASP A 422 15.18 -11.66 25.04
C ASP A 422 16.24 -12.51 25.76
N PRO A 423 16.82 -13.50 25.09
CA PRO A 423 17.87 -14.33 25.67
C PRO A 423 19.11 -13.50 26.02
N ASP A 424 19.83 -13.94 27.04
CA ASP A 424 21.15 -13.40 27.35
C ASP A 424 22.04 -13.51 26.11
N GLY A 425 22.78 -12.45 25.81
CA GLY A 425 23.63 -12.38 24.60
C GLY A 425 22.86 -12.15 23.29
N TRP A 426 21.57 -11.86 23.32
CA TRP A 426 20.79 -11.51 22.14
C TRP A 426 21.48 -10.44 21.28
N ASN A 427 21.98 -9.37 21.95
CA ASN A 427 22.64 -8.27 21.27
C ASN A 427 24.03 -8.62 20.73
N GLU A 428 24.65 -9.68 21.19
CA GLU A 428 25.94 -10.16 20.67
C GLU A 428 25.83 -10.77 19.27
N LEU A 429 24.63 -11.19 18.88
CA LEU A 429 24.33 -11.70 17.54
C LEU A 429 23.97 -10.60 16.56
N HIS A 430 23.82 -9.37 17.04
CA HIS A 430 23.43 -8.24 16.24
C HIS A 430 24.66 -7.56 15.61
N PHE A 431 24.33 -6.62 14.75
CA PHE A 431 25.30 -5.87 13.98
C PHE A 431 26.19 -5.00 14.87
N PRO A 432 27.35 -4.59 14.36
CA PRO A 432 28.20 -3.63 15.06
C PRO A 432 27.39 -2.40 15.51
N PRO A 433 27.69 -1.83 16.71
CA PRO A 433 26.93 -0.69 17.23
C PRO A 433 26.89 0.55 16.35
N GLU A 434 27.87 0.73 15.51
CA GLU A 434 27.94 1.80 14.51
C GLU A 434 26.90 1.68 13.39
N TYR A 435 26.33 0.50 13.20
CA TYR A 435 25.23 0.27 12.28
C TYR A 435 23.94 0.18 13.08
N MET A 436 23.02 1.08 12.88
CA MET A 436 21.70 1.02 13.53
C MET A 436 20.83 -0.12 12.97
N LEU A 437 21.43 -1.27 12.78
CA LEU A 437 20.82 -2.43 12.11
C LEU A 437 19.97 -3.29 13.03
N SER A 438 19.88 -2.96 14.30
CA SER A 438 18.81 -3.46 15.16
C SER A 438 17.43 -3.07 14.62
N HIS A 439 17.39 -2.06 13.77
CA HIS A 439 16.21 -1.67 13.02
C HIS A 439 16.43 -2.04 11.55
N TYR A 440 15.96 -3.21 11.15
CA TYR A 440 16.12 -3.72 9.77
C TYR A 440 15.63 -2.73 8.70
N GLU A 441 14.71 -1.85 9.06
CA GLU A 441 14.18 -0.80 8.18
C GLU A 441 15.18 0.34 7.94
N MET A 442 16.17 0.48 8.79
CA MET A 442 17.23 1.49 8.68
C MET A 442 18.45 1.01 7.92
N SER A 443 18.54 -0.28 7.61
CA SER A 443 19.71 -0.89 6.98
C SER A 443 20.10 -0.32 5.62
N HIS A 444 19.20 0.38 4.96
CA HIS A 444 19.45 1.02 3.66
C HIS A 444 20.00 2.44 3.75
N ILE A 445 20.10 3.01 4.95
CA ILE A 445 20.58 4.39 5.13
C ILE A 445 22.07 4.44 5.40
N LEU A 446 22.58 3.41 6.05
CA LEU A 446 23.89 3.45 6.68
C LEU A 446 25.10 3.20 5.76
N PRO A 447 24.99 2.51 4.64
CA PRO A 447 26.16 2.31 3.76
C PRO A 447 26.51 3.51 2.89
N HIS A 448 25.82 4.59 3.00
CA HIS A 448 25.89 5.71 2.08
C HIS A 448 25.82 7.05 2.80
#